data_2f6e6af86b4a9b7daf608fd90f0969b1
#
_entry.id   2f6e6af86b4a9b7daf608fd90f0969b1
#
_cell.length_a   1.000
_cell.length_b   1.000
_cell.length_c   1.000
_cell.angle_alpha   90.00
_cell.angle_beta   90.00
_cell.angle_gamma   90.00
#
_symmetry.space_group_name_H-M   'P 1'
#
loop_
_entity.id
_entity.type
_entity.pdbx_description
1 polymer ?
#
loop_
_entity_poly.entity_id
_entity_poly.type
_entity_poly.pdbx_seq_one_letter_code
_entity_poly.pdbx_strand_id
1 'polypeptide(L)'
;ASNGSSTIAVTDTGNHDAQVNDFVTFSSAVSLGGNITADVLNQNYQIASITSTTVYTITAKDTSGNTVTANSSDTNTAGGSVVAAYEVNVGLDATVIGTGWSTDSWGAGTWGSTSPLSAVNQLRIWTHDNFGEDLIINPRAGSIYYYDESNTNTRAVELAGKAGANKVPTKALQVIVSEKDRHLIVLGADPLDNTGTRTGI
;
A
#
# COMPACT_ATOMS: atom_id res chain seq x y z
N ALA A 1 -14.59 -19.00 -2.58
CA ALA A 1 -15.65 -18.25 -1.88
C ALA A 1 -16.44 -19.19 -0.99
N SER A 2 -16.99 -18.69 0.12
CA SER A 2 -17.87 -19.47 1.00
C SER A 2 -19.30 -18.99 0.83
N ASN A 3 -20.27 -19.90 0.82
CA ASN A 3 -21.68 -19.56 0.74
C ASN A 3 -22.08 -18.55 1.84
N GLY A 4 -22.77 -17.49 1.47
CA GLY A 4 -23.17 -16.41 2.36
C GLY A 4 -22.07 -15.36 2.64
N SER A 5 -20.88 -15.50 2.05
CA SER A 5 -19.75 -14.57 2.23
C SER A 5 -19.48 -13.77 0.96
N SER A 6 -19.11 -12.51 1.13
CA SER A 6 -18.55 -11.69 0.04
C SER A 6 -17.01 -11.73 0.00
N THR A 7 -16.37 -12.38 0.96
CA THR A 7 -14.93 -12.52 1.01
C THR A 7 -14.44 -13.63 0.07
N ILE A 8 -13.54 -13.29 -0.82
CA ILE A 8 -12.85 -14.22 -1.72
C ILE A 8 -11.41 -14.33 -1.29
N ALA A 9 -10.95 -15.56 -1.01
CA ALA A 9 -9.55 -15.85 -0.85
C ALA A 9 -8.90 -16.03 -2.23
N VAL A 10 -7.82 -15.32 -2.45
CA VAL A 10 -7.00 -15.39 -3.65
C VAL A 10 -5.68 -16.07 -3.28
N THR A 11 -5.31 -17.10 -4.03
CA THR A 11 -4.03 -17.80 -3.87
C THR A 11 -3.18 -17.53 -5.10
N ASP A 12 -2.03 -16.89 -4.89
CA ASP A 12 -1.02 -16.70 -5.92
C ASP A 12 -0.10 -17.93 -5.99
N THR A 13 0.47 -18.19 -7.15
CA THR A 13 1.45 -19.28 -7.35
C THR A 13 2.84 -18.95 -6.81
N GLY A 14 3.12 -17.68 -6.55
CA GLY A 14 4.34 -17.15 -5.96
C GLY A 14 4.06 -16.15 -4.83
N ASN A 15 5.10 -15.53 -4.30
CA ASN A 15 4.94 -14.44 -3.35
C ASN A 15 4.32 -13.24 -4.08
N HIS A 16 3.21 -12.74 -3.55
CA HIS A 16 2.53 -11.59 -4.13
C HIS A 16 3.10 -10.25 -3.67
N ASP A 17 3.88 -10.21 -2.59
CA ASP A 17 4.51 -9.04 -1.97
C ASP A 17 3.57 -7.83 -1.76
N ALA A 18 2.27 -8.04 -1.94
CA ALA A 18 1.24 -7.04 -1.73
C ALA A 18 0.98 -6.81 -0.25
N GLN A 19 0.51 -5.64 0.09
CA GLN A 19 0.13 -5.24 1.44
C GLN A 19 -1.38 -4.97 1.55
N VAL A 20 -1.88 -4.94 2.77
CA VAL A 20 -3.26 -4.52 3.03
C VAL A 20 -3.47 -3.10 2.48
N ASN A 21 -4.60 -2.88 1.84
CA ASN A 21 -4.98 -1.65 1.13
C ASN A 21 -4.28 -1.39 -0.21
N ASP A 22 -3.37 -2.23 -0.67
CA ASP A 22 -2.94 -2.20 -2.07
C ASP A 22 -4.09 -2.62 -2.99
N PHE A 23 -3.91 -2.41 -4.28
CA PHE A 23 -4.89 -2.78 -5.29
C PHE A 23 -4.38 -3.93 -6.15
N VAL A 24 -5.31 -4.70 -6.66
CA VAL A 24 -5.05 -5.77 -7.63
C VAL A 24 -6.14 -5.77 -8.69
N THR A 25 -5.74 -5.78 -9.94
CA THR A 25 -6.66 -5.91 -11.08
C THR A 25 -6.56 -7.32 -11.64
N PHE A 26 -7.68 -8.02 -11.66
CA PHE A 26 -7.75 -9.35 -12.25
C PHE A 26 -8.23 -9.31 -13.70
N SER A 27 -7.69 -10.22 -14.49
CA SER A 27 -8.15 -10.51 -15.85
C SER A 27 -8.08 -12.00 -16.15
N SER A 28 -8.89 -12.44 -17.11
CA SER A 28 -9.00 -13.83 -17.53
C SER A 28 -9.54 -14.80 -16.45
N ALA A 29 -10.15 -14.28 -15.39
CA ALA A 29 -10.86 -15.12 -14.43
C ALA A 29 -12.18 -15.60 -15.00
N VAL A 30 -12.56 -16.84 -14.68
CA VAL A 30 -13.85 -17.44 -15.03
C VAL A 30 -14.76 -17.49 -13.80
N SER A 31 -16.07 -17.62 -14.03
CA SER A 31 -17.08 -17.70 -12.96
C SER A 31 -16.81 -18.84 -11.98
N LEU A 32 -17.09 -18.61 -10.70
CA LEU A 32 -17.08 -19.66 -9.66
C LEU A 32 -18.31 -20.58 -9.72
N GLY A 33 -19.29 -20.27 -10.59
CA GLY A 33 -20.44 -21.10 -10.84
C GLY A 33 -21.78 -20.56 -10.31
N GLY A 34 -21.74 -19.50 -9.51
CA GLY A 34 -22.93 -18.89 -8.93
C GLY A 34 -22.95 -17.36 -9.10
N ASN A 35 -23.12 -16.64 -8.01
CA ASN A 35 -23.17 -15.18 -8.01
C ASN A 35 -21.81 -14.53 -8.33
N ILE A 36 -20.72 -15.23 -8.05
CA ILE A 36 -19.37 -14.75 -8.34
C ILE A 36 -19.05 -15.08 -9.81
N THR A 37 -19.50 -14.21 -10.68
CA THR A 37 -19.33 -14.34 -12.14
C THR A 37 -17.95 -13.87 -12.61
N ALA A 38 -17.64 -14.10 -13.87
CA ALA A 38 -16.40 -13.58 -14.48
C ALA A 38 -16.32 -12.04 -14.41
N ASP A 39 -17.45 -11.34 -14.61
CA ASP A 39 -17.51 -9.88 -14.54
C ASP A 39 -17.29 -9.37 -13.10
N VAL A 40 -17.73 -10.13 -12.11
CA VAL A 40 -17.45 -9.85 -10.70
C VAL A 40 -15.96 -10.02 -10.43
N LEU A 41 -15.29 -11.01 -10.99
CA LEU A 41 -13.87 -11.28 -10.71
C LEU A 41 -12.93 -10.37 -11.48
N ASN A 42 -13.20 -10.08 -12.77
CA ASN A 42 -12.30 -9.34 -13.66
C ASN A 42 -12.44 -7.82 -13.46
N GLN A 43 -12.09 -7.35 -12.26
CA GLN A 43 -12.16 -5.95 -11.85
C GLN A 43 -10.94 -5.58 -11.03
N ASN A 44 -10.84 -4.28 -10.69
CA ASN A 44 -9.88 -3.78 -9.71
C ASN A 44 -10.44 -3.96 -8.29
N TYR A 45 -9.62 -4.51 -7.41
CA TYR A 45 -9.96 -4.78 -6.01
C TYR A 45 -8.92 -4.20 -5.07
N GLN A 46 -9.38 -3.66 -3.96
CA GLN A 46 -8.51 -3.36 -2.83
C GLN A 46 -8.29 -4.63 -2.00
N ILE A 47 -7.05 -4.91 -1.62
CA ILE A 47 -6.68 -6.05 -0.76
C ILE A 47 -7.17 -5.78 0.64
N ALA A 48 -8.08 -6.62 1.12
CA ALA A 48 -8.72 -6.46 2.42
C ALA A 48 -7.88 -7.02 3.57
N SER A 49 -7.23 -8.17 3.37
CA SER A 49 -6.33 -8.77 4.36
C SER A 49 -5.28 -9.66 3.70
N ILE A 50 -4.13 -9.81 4.37
CA ILE A 50 -3.07 -10.74 3.99
C ILE A 50 -3.12 -11.92 4.95
N THR A 51 -3.24 -13.13 4.40
CA THR A 51 -3.27 -14.38 5.18
C THR A 51 -1.89 -15.05 5.23
N SER A 52 -1.16 -15.00 4.12
CA SER A 52 0.22 -15.49 3.99
C SER A 52 0.93 -14.76 2.86
N THR A 53 2.18 -15.11 2.58
CA THR A 53 2.95 -14.54 1.46
C THR A 53 2.34 -14.86 0.09
N THR A 54 1.47 -15.87 0.01
CA THR A 54 0.82 -16.33 -1.23
C THR A 54 -0.69 -16.22 -1.19
N VAL A 55 -1.29 -15.81 -0.06
CA VAL A 55 -2.76 -15.77 0.10
C VAL A 55 -3.21 -14.46 0.70
N TYR A 56 -4.16 -13.81 0.05
CA TYR A 56 -4.83 -12.62 0.52
C TYR A 56 -6.34 -12.69 0.28
N THR A 57 -7.08 -11.73 0.78
CA THR A 57 -8.53 -11.66 0.59
C THR A 57 -8.95 -10.35 -0.05
N ILE A 58 -10.02 -10.44 -0.84
CA ILE A 58 -10.73 -9.30 -1.43
C ILE A 58 -12.22 -9.39 -1.07
N THR A 59 -12.95 -8.29 -1.21
CA THR A 59 -14.41 -8.27 -1.07
C THR A 59 -15.04 -8.19 -2.44
N ALA A 60 -15.83 -9.20 -2.80
CA ALA A 60 -16.51 -9.26 -4.09
C ALA A 60 -17.51 -8.11 -4.26
N LYS A 61 -17.49 -7.49 -5.42
CA LYS A 61 -18.39 -6.41 -5.83
C LYS A 61 -18.82 -6.57 -7.28
N ASP A 62 -20.00 -6.10 -7.60
CA ASP A 62 -20.47 -6.01 -8.98
C ASP A 62 -19.81 -4.83 -9.72
N THR A 63 -20.09 -4.68 -11.01
CA THR A 63 -19.58 -3.59 -11.85
C THR A 63 -20.12 -2.20 -11.44
N SER A 64 -21.13 -2.15 -10.59
CA SER A 64 -21.66 -0.92 -9.98
C SER A 64 -21.06 -0.62 -8.60
N GLY A 65 -20.17 -1.50 -8.09
CA GLY A 65 -19.52 -1.36 -6.80
C GLY A 65 -20.29 -1.93 -5.60
N ASN A 66 -21.46 -2.55 -5.83
CA ASN A 66 -22.21 -3.17 -4.74
C ASN A 66 -21.59 -4.51 -4.34
N THR A 67 -21.59 -4.80 -3.05
CA THR A 67 -21.09 -6.08 -2.54
C THR A 67 -21.89 -7.26 -3.07
N VAL A 68 -21.21 -8.28 -3.58
CA VAL A 68 -21.78 -9.53 -4.06
C VAL A 68 -21.48 -10.64 -3.06
N THR A 69 -22.52 -11.37 -2.68
CA THR A 69 -22.41 -12.50 -1.76
C THR A 69 -22.45 -13.81 -2.54
N ALA A 70 -21.49 -14.68 -2.30
CA ALA A 70 -21.42 -16.00 -2.89
C ALA A 70 -22.60 -16.86 -2.46
N ASN A 71 -23.09 -17.71 -3.35
CA ASN A 71 -24.12 -18.70 -3.05
C ASN A 71 -23.55 -20.14 -3.04
N SER A 72 -24.43 -21.13 -2.84
CA SER A 72 -24.01 -22.54 -2.78
C SER A 72 -23.48 -23.11 -4.09
N SER A 73 -23.67 -22.41 -5.22
CA SER A 73 -23.14 -22.80 -6.53
C SER A 73 -21.76 -22.24 -6.83
N ASP A 74 -21.25 -21.30 -6.01
CA ASP A 74 -19.90 -20.72 -6.15
C ASP A 74 -18.82 -21.67 -5.59
N THR A 75 -18.71 -22.86 -6.17
CA THR A 75 -17.83 -23.94 -5.72
C THR A 75 -16.58 -24.13 -6.57
N ASN A 76 -16.53 -23.49 -7.74
CA ASN A 76 -15.41 -23.59 -8.67
C ASN A 76 -14.23 -22.68 -8.26
N THR A 77 -13.10 -22.91 -8.88
CA THR A 77 -11.96 -21.97 -8.88
C THR A 77 -12.07 -21.05 -10.09
N ALA A 78 -11.48 -19.86 -10.00
CA ALA A 78 -11.53 -18.84 -11.05
C ALA A 78 -10.75 -19.18 -12.33
N GLY A 79 -10.20 -20.38 -12.41
CA GLY A 79 -9.44 -20.86 -13.56
C GLY A 79 -7.91 -20.73 -13.39
N GLY A 80 -7.15 -21.45 -14.25
CA GLY A 80 -5.69 -21.55 -14.14
C GLY A 80 -4.90 -20.48 -14.91
N SER A 81 -5.59 -19.52 -15.58
CA SER A 81 -4.93 -18.49 -16.41
C SER A 81 -5.26 -17.06 -15.94
N VAL A 82 -5.67 -16.92 -14.68
CA VAL A 82 -5.94 -15.60 -14.11
C VAL A 82 -4.65 -14.80 -14.00
N VAL A 83 -4.69 -13.56 -14.49
CA VAL A 83 -3.59 -12.60 -14.33
C VAL A 83 -3.98 -11.63 -13.23
N ALA A 84 -3.10 -11.42 -12.28
CA ALA A 84 -3.22 -10.44 -11.22
C ALA A 84 -2.17 -9.34 -11.41
N ALA A 85 -2.61 -8.12 -11.72
CA ALA A 85 -1.74 -6.94 -11.81
C ALA A 85 -1.84 -6.17 -10.49
N TYR A 86 -0.74 -6.11 -9.75
CA TYR A 86 -0.68 -5.45 -8.45
C TYR A 86 -0.31 -3.98 -8.58
N GLU A 87 -0.98 -3.15 -7.80
CA GLU A 87 -0.72 -1.71 -7.70
C GLU A 87 -0.52 -1.32 -6.25
N VAL A 88 0.53 -0.55 -5.98
CA VAL A 88 0.79 0.00 -4.64
C VAL A 88 -0.22 1.09 -4.34
N ASN A 89 -0.84 1.03 -3.17
CA ASN A 89 -1.68 2.13 -2.71
C ASN A 89 -0.82 3.37 -2.42
N VAL A 90 -0.94 4.37 -3.29
CA VAL A 90 -0.17 5.63 -3.17
C VAL A 90 -0.78 6.62 -2.14
N GLY A 91 -1.87 6.28 -1.49
CA GLY A 91 -2.55 7.11 -0.49
C GLY A 91 -3.96 7.50 -0.90
N LEU A 92 -4.44 8.57 -0.33
CA LEU A 92 -5.80 9.06 -0.57
C LEU A 92 -5.94 9.71 -1.96
N ASP A 93 -7.04 9.44 -2.65
CA ASP A 93 -7.38 10.05 -3.93
C ASP A 93 -7.77 11.53 -3.81
N ALA A 94 -8.14 11.96 -2.61
CA ALA A 94 -8.55 13.31 -2.35
C ALA A 94 -7.73 13.94 -1.21
N THR A 95 -7.49 15.24 -1.30
CA THR A 95 -6.89 16.02 -0.23
C THR A 95 -7.86 16.04 0.96
N VAL A 96 -7.41 15.61 2.12
CA VAL A 96 -8.19 15.83 3.33
C VAL A 96 -8.03 17.29 3.73
N ILE A 97 -9.16 17.95 3.84
CA ILE A 97 -9.24 19.35 4.23
C ILE A 97 -8.69 19.48 5.66
N GLY A 98 -7.70 20.34 5.82
CA GLY A 98 -7.09 20.62 7.11
C GLY A 98 -8.06 21.25 8.10
N THR A 99 -7.65 21.37 9.37
CA THR A 99 -8.40 22.05 10.40
C THR A 99 -8.43 23.56 10.16
N GLY A 100 -9.58 24.16 10.22
CA GLY A 100 -9.75 25.61 10.05
C GLY A 100 -11.21 26.00 9.98
N TRP A 101 -11.45 27.30 9.89
CA TRP A 101 -12.78 27.83 9.67
C TRP A 101 -13.33 27.30 8.33
N SER A 102 -14.52 26.73 8.35
CA SER A 102 -15.18 26.15 7.15
C SER A 102 -14.67 24.76 6.70
N THR A 103 -13.93 24.05 7.52
CA THR A 103 -13.40 22.70 7.17
C THR A 103 -14.25 21.55 7.70
N ASP A 104 -15.21 21.83 8.59
CA ASP A 104 -16.15 20.85 9.13
C ASP A 104 -17.48 21.55 9.47
N SER A 105 -18.47 20.78 9.94
CA SER A 105 -19.76 21.30 10.35
C SER A 105 -19.60 22.40 11.40
N TRP A 106 -20.28 23.52 11.19
CA TRP A 106 -20.33 24.63 12.15
C TRP A 106 -20.79 24.11 13.52
N GLY A 107 -19.94 24.26 14.54
CA GLY A 107 -20.23 23.78 15.89
C GLY A 107 -19.64 22.41 16.23
N ALA A 108 -18.88 21.77 15.33
CA ALA A 108 -18.12 20.56 15.63
C ALA A 108 -16.91 20.90 16.50
N GLY A 109 -16.99 20.63 17.80
CA GLY A 109 -15.92 20.86 18.77
C GLY A 109 -16.08 22.14 19.59
N THR A 110 -15.24 22.26 20.63
CA THR A 110 -15.18 23.45 21.47
C THR A 110 -14.27 24.52 20.87
N TRP A 111 -14.53 25.78 21.09
CA TRP A 111 -13.65 26.89 20.70
C TRP A 111 -12.22 26.64 21.20
N GLY A 112 -11.25 26.58 20.26
CA GLY A 112 -9.86 26.31 20.58
C GLY A 112 -9.46 24.82 20.59
N SER A 113 -10.39 23.89 20.34
CA SER A 113 -9.99 22.49 20.07
C SER A 113 -9.45 22.37 18.65
N THR A 114 -8.18 22.02 18.55
CA THR A 114 -7.63 21.55 17.27
C THR A 114 -8.15 20.13 17.04
N SER A 115 -8.86 19.88 15.94
CA SER A 115 -9.01 18.50 15.49
C SER A 115 -7.59 17.94 15.28
N PRO A 116 -7.23 16.82 15.92
CA PRO A 116 -5.95 16.22 15.66
C PRO A 116 -5.92 15.86 14.16
N LEU A 117 -5.05 16.50 13.41
CA LEU A 117 -4.71 16.02 12.07
C LEU A 117 -4.14 14.63 12.24
N SER A 118 -4.95 13.61 11.98
CA SER A 118 -4.46 12.27 11.93
C SER A 118 -3.41 12.20 10.82
N ALA A 119 -2.27 11.55 11.06
CA ALA A 119 -1.23 11.32 10.07
C ALA A 119 -1.80 10.62 8.81
N VAL A 120 -2.93 9.93 8.95
CA VAL A 120 -3.68 9.29 7.86
C VAL A 120 -4.28 10.31 6.88
N ASN A 121 -4.44 11.57 7.30
CA ASN A 121 -5.16 12.62 6.57
C ASN A 121 -4.23 13.65 5.93
N GLN A 122 -2.93 13.45 5.94
CA GLN A 122 -2.00 14.37 5.30
C GLN A 122 -1.78 14.01 3.82
N LEU A 123 -1.65 15.04 2.98
CA LEU A 123 -1.21 14.85 1.61
C LEU A 123 0.14 14.10 1.63
N ARG A 124 0.18 12.95 0.97
CA ARG A 124 1.40 12.17 0.85
C ARG A 124 2.32 12.83 -0.17
N ILE A 125 3.41 13.41 0.30
CA ILE A 125 4.47 13.98 -0.53
C ILE A 125 5.60 12.96 -0.58
N TRP A 126 6.09 12.67 -1.78
CA TRP A 126 7.19 11.76 -2.03
C TRP A 126 8.42 12.53 -2.48
N THR A 127 9.58 12.16 -1.97
CA THR A 127 10.87 12.54 -2.53
C THR A 127 11.58 11.28 -3.03
N HIS A 128 12.27 11.40 -4.13
CA HIS A 128 13.03 10.29 -4.71
C HIS A 128 14.26 10.84 -5.41
N ASP A 129 15.26 9.99 -5.55
CA ASP A 129 16.47 10.31 -6.28
C ASP A 129 17.18 9.04 -6.74
N ASN A 130 17.96 9.12 -7.81
CA ASN A 130 18.66 7.99 -8.37
C ASN A 130 19.90 7.64 -7.55
N PHE A 131 20.08 6.35 -7.27
CA PHE A 131 21.27 5.80 -6.63
C PHE A 131 22.05 4.95 -7.64
N GLY A 132 22.57 5.58 -8.67
CA GLY A 132 23.07 4.93 -9.87
C GLY A 132 21.90 4.56 -10.80
N GLU A 133 21.68 3.28 -11.07
CA GLU A 133 20.52 2.78 -11.83
C GLU A 133 19.31 2.52 -10.94
N ASP A 134 19.54 2.37 -9.64
CA ASP A 134 18.50 2.12 -8.64
C ASP A 134 17.81 3.42 -8.18
N LEU A 135 16.72 3.30 -7.43
CA LEU A 135 15.94 4.42 -6.94
C LEU A 135 15.83 4.40 -5.42
N ILE A 136 16.10 5.53 -4.81
CA ILE A 136 15.76 5.80 -3.40
C ILE A 136 14.45 6.57 -3.37
N ILE A 137 13.54 6.15 -2.50
CA ILE A 137 12.19 6.71 -2.38
C ILE A 137 11.91 6.99 -0.91
N ASN A 138 11.34 8.15 -0.61
CA ASN A 138 10.94 8.50 0.74
C ASN A 138 9.57 9.21 0.74
N PRO A 139 8.51 8.60 1.31
CA PRO A 139 7.32 9.34 1.69
C PRO A 139 7.65 10.26 2.86
N ARG A 140 7.25 11.52 2.77
CA ARG A 140 7.51 12.52 3.82
C ARG A 140 7.08 12.00 5.19
N ALA A 141 7.97 12.12 6.17
CA ALA A 141 7.80 11.59 7.53
C ALA A 141 7.64 10.06 7.63
N GLY A 142 8.03 9.34 6.59
CA GLY A 142 8.04 7.87 6.53
C GLY A 142 9.43 7.28 6.36
N SER A 143 9.47 5.96 6.23
CA SER A 143 10.68 5.18 5.99
C SER A 143 11.30 5.49 4.62
N ILE A 144 12.56 5.13 4.47
CA ILE A 144 13.28 5.23 3.19
C ILE A 144 13.19 3.87 2.51
N TYR A 145 12.86 3.86 1.23
CA TYR A 145 12.76 2.65 0.41
C TYR A 145 13.82 2.65 -0.68
N TYR A 146 14.25 1.47 -1.04
CA TYR A 146 15.20 1.21 -2.11
C TYR A 146 14.53 0.30 -3.15
N TYR A 147 14.56 0.72 -4.39
CA TYR A 147 14.10 -0.04 -5.55
C TYR A 147 15.30 -0.46 -6.39
N ASP A 148 15.40 -1.74 -6.66
CA ASP A 148 16.44 -2.36 -7.47
C ASP A 148 15.97 -2.45 -8.92
N GLU A 149 16.56 -1.67 -9.81
CA GLU A 149 16.21 -1.65 -11.23
C GLU A 149 16.48 -2.98 -11.92
N SER A 150 17.52 -3.69 -11.51
CA SER A 150 17.85 -5.01 -12.08
C SER A 150 16.78 -6.07 -11.78
N ASN A 151 15.88 -5.83 -10.83
CA ASN A 151 14.82 -6.73 -10.41
C ASN A 151 13.43 -6.05 -10.47
N THR A 152 13.03 -5.70 -11.69
CA THR A 152 11.82 -4.91 -11.96
C THR A 152 10.50 -5.57 -11.51
N ASN A 153 10.51 -6.86 -11.21
CA ASN A 153 9.33 -7.60 -10.75
C ASN A 153 9.15 -7.56 -9.22
N THR A 154 10.06 -6.92 -8.50
CA THR A 154 9.96 -6.80 -7.05
C THR A 154 9.59 -5.38 -6.65
N ARG A 155 8.93 -5.26 -5.49
CA ARG A 155 8.64 -3.97 -4.89
C ARG A 155 9.90 -3.34 -4.30
N ALA A 156 9.88 -2.02 -4.17
CA ALA A 156 10.85 -1.33 -3.33
C ALA A 156 10.82 -1.89 -1.91
N VAL A 157 11.98 -2.18 -1.35
CA VAL A 157 12.15 -2.68 0.00
C VAL A 157 12.53 -1.56 0.95
N GLU A 158 12.12 -1.65 2.20
CA GLU A 158 12.57 -0.70 3.20
C GLU A 158 14.09 -0.79 3.36
N LEU A 159 14.78 0.35 3.23
CA LEU A 159 16.24 0.40 3.24
C LEU A 159 16.83 -0.16 4.55
N ALA A 160 16.14 0.03 5.67
CA ALA A 160 16.56 -0.52 6.97
C ALA A 160 16.59 -2.06 7.00
N GLY A 161 15.79 -2.72 6.17
CA GLY A 161 15.77 -4.19 6.04
C GLY A 161 16.77 -4.75 5.02
N LYS A 162 17.45 -3.92 4.24
CA LYS A 162 18.39 -4.38 3.23
C LYS A 162 19.68 -4.92 3.86
N ALA A 163 20.17 -6.03 3.34
CA ALA A 163 21.42 -6.63 3.81
C ALA A 163 22.58 -5.61 3.70
N GLY A 164 23.32 -5.42 4.79
CA GLY A 164 24.41 -4.47 4.88
C GLY A 164 24.01 -3.03 5.27
N ALA A 165 22.72 -2.71 5.28
CA ALA A 165 22.25 -1.44 5.79
C ALA A 165 22.41 -1.37 7.31
N ASN A 166 22.93 -0.26 7.80
CA ASN A 166 23.14 -0.05 9.23
C ASN A 166 22.74 1.38 9.61
N LYS A 167 22.05 1.54 10.73
CA LYS A 167 21.65 2.83 11.30
C LYS A 167 20.82 3.71 10.34
N VAL A 168 20.04 3.07 9.48
CA VAL A 168 19.12 3.77 8.59
C VAL A 168 18.04 4.47 9.41
N PRO A 169 17.67 5.71 9.11
CA PRO A 169 16.55 6.39 9.75
C PRO A 169 15.24 5.63 9.57
N THR A 170 14.44 5.59 10.64
CA THR A 170 13.08 5.02 10.57
C THR A 170 12.08 6.01 9.99
N LYS A 171 12.42 7.32 10.03
CA LYS A 171 11.64 8.41 9.45
C LYS A 171 12.55 9.45 8.84
N ALA A 172 12.13 10.02 7.73
CA ALA A 172 12.82 11.11 7.06
C ALA A 172 11.82 12.07 6.41
N LEU A 173 12.17 13.35 6.32
CA LEU A 173 11.34 14.33 5.60
C LEU A 173 11.69 14.38 4.11
N GLN A 174 12.95 14.20 3.78
CA GLN A 174 13.45 14.28 2.41
C GLN A 174 14.75 13.50 2.25
N VAL A 175 14.96 12.95 1.06
CA VAL A 175 16.19 12.27 0.64
C VAL A 175 16.75 12.94 -0.61
N ILE A 176 18.08 12.96 -0.71
CA ILE A 176 18.84 13.43 -1.88
C ILE A 176 20.06 12.52 -2.00
N VAL A 177 20.43 12.15 -3.21
CA VAL A 177 21.63 11.35 -3.49
C VAL A 177 22.70 12.22 -4.13
N SER A 178 23.96 12.11 -3.65
CA SER A 178 25.11 12.69 -4.33
C SER A 178 25.44 11.83 -5.55
N GLU A 179 25.24 12.36 -6.77
CA GLU A 179 25.45 11.60 -8.01
C GLU A 179 26.89 11.09 -8.15
N LYS A 180 27.87 11.90 -7.78
CA LYS A 180 29.29 11.58 -7.96
C LYS A 180 29.76 10.44 -7.05
N ASP A 181 29.38 10.50 -5.78
CA ASP A 181 29.94 9.63 -4.74
C ASP A 181 28.89 8.65 -4.19
N ARG A 182 27.67 8.71 -4.70
CA ARG A 182 26.52 7.88 -4.27
C ARG A 182 26.30 7.92 -2.76
N HIS A 183 26.44 9.10 -2.14
CA HIS A 183 26.08 9.29 -0.74
C HIS A 183 24.61 9.67 -0.62
N LEU A 184 23.89 8.94 0.22
CA LEU A 184 22.50 9.27 0.56
C LEU A 184 22.50 10.33 1.67
N ILE A 185 21.97 11.50 1.36
CA ILE A 185 21.75 12.59 2.30
C ILE A 185 20.30 12.55 2.76
N VAL A 186 20.08 12.46 4.05
CA VAL A 186 18.75 12.36 4.65
C VAL A 186 18.48 13.57 5.51
N LEU A 187 17.45 14.33 5.19
CA LEU A 187 17.03 15.53 5.89
C LEU A 187 15.82 15.25 6.80
N GLY A 188 15.85 15.86 7.99
CA GLY A 188 14.78 15.67 8.97
C GLY A 188 14.64 14.22 9.43
N ALA A 189 15.76 13.52 9.57
CA ALA A 189 15.80 12.16 10.07
C ALA A 189 15.59 12.12 11.58
N ASP A 190 15.01 11.02 12.07
CA ASP A 190 14.95 10.71 13.48
C ASP A 190 16.37 10.66 14.07
N PRO A 191 16.62 11.31 15.23
CA PRO A 191 17.94 11.44 15.78
C PRO A 191 18.52 10.09 16.24
N LEU A 192 19.83 10.01 16.28
CA LEU A 192 20.57 8.95 16.97
C LEU A 192 20.77 9.36 18.43
N ASP A 193 20.52 8.44 19.34
CA ASP A 193 20.95 8.62 20.74
C ASP A 193 22.49 8.43 20.91
N ASN A 194 23.00 8.65 22.12
CA ASN A 194 24.41 8.50 22.42
C ASN A 194 24.95 7.06 22.25
N THR A 195 24.05 6.07 22.14
CA THR A 195 24.41 4.65 21.90
C THR A 195 24.38 4.30 20.42
N GLY A 196 23.98 5.24 19.58
CA GLY A 196 23.79 5.07 18.15
C GLY A 196 22.49 4.36 17.79
N THR A 197 21.55 4.32 18.70
CA THR A 197 20.17 3.88 18.46
C THR A 197 19.33 5.07 18.04
N ARG A 198 18.41 4.87 17.10
CA ARG A 198 17.50 5.95 16.70
C ARG A 198 16.33 6.04 17.67
N THR A 199 16.11 7.28 18.13
CA THR A 199 14.94 7.59 18.96
C THR A 199 13.85 8.17 18.08
N GLY A 200 12.67 7.54 18.09
CA GLY A 200 11.53 8.04 17.31
C GLY A 200 11.15 9.48 17.70
N ILE A 201 10.70 10.25 16.72
CA ILE A 201 10.13 11.59 16.89
C ILE A 201 8.63 11.45 17.16
#